data_3bcaa2573f742297b7c3f0711bb7e1de
#
_entry.id   3bcaa2573f742297b7c3f0711bb7e1de
#
_cell.length_a   1.000
_cell.length_b   1.000
_cell.length_c   1.000
_cell.angle_alpha   90.00
_cell.angle_beta   90.00
_cell.angle_gamma   90.00
#
_symmetry.space_group_name_H-M   'P 1'
#
loop_
_entity.id
_entity.type
_entity.pdbx_description
1 polymer ?
#
loop_
_entity_poly.entity_id
_entity_poly.type
_entity_poly.pdbx_seq_one_letter_code
_entity_poly.pdbx_strand_id
1 'polypeptide(L)'
;GYTYGLDVFGKDEMEVLGTNAKPSDLRDFLASFASYVLENDVELHDGETIGFAADDKHTITRSPGVSLPAEQMTLKIGYEPIKGDPKDGDDSIGMDDVSYHIESIEEKELPIDPINAYNHMAIYLRWCMEHDLMGGKFLAEHGEVVNQVKADPGNTDLRTFIREELFGCLFSALFNQKGRAFAHYYYGENDAPYYPADIDDYALKYFGPSRYHSNEFQQEAYLFIPFDEKYYQTMAQVIEERFVNWQEQDFDEDTLEPSEVAHAIMEYLDCECTYFPSMAD
;
A
#
# COMPACT_ATOMS: atom_id res chain seq x y z
N GLY A 1 14.89 -13.44 -6.63
CA GLY A 1 14.67 -12.40 -7.64
C GLY A 1 15.98 -11.96 -8.27
N TYR A 2 15.94 -11.49 -9.49
CA TYR A 2 17.12 -11.00 -10.20
C TYR A 2 16.72 -9.92 -11.22
N THR A 3 17.69 -9.06 -11.58
CA THR A 3 17.57 -8.14 -12.73
C THR A 3 17.99 -8.86 -14.01
N TYR A 4 17.56 -8.34 -15.14
CA TYR A 4 17.96 -8.83 -16.46
C TYR A 4 18.05 -7.67 -17.46
N GLY A 5 19.22 -7.52 -18.10
CA GLY A 5 19.47 -6.50 -19.11
C GLY A 5 20.32 -5.33 -18.63
N LEU A 6 20.83 -5.33 -17.38
CA LEU A 6 21.81 -4.34 -16.93
C LEU A 6 23.16 -4.47 -17.64
N ASP A 7 23.50 -5.64 -18.10
CA ASP A 7 24.69 -5.94 -18.89
C ASP A 7 24.77 -5.14 -20.20
N VAL A 8 23.62 -4.80 -20.80
CA VAL A 8 23.54 -3.93 -22.00
C VAL A 8 24.13 -2.53 -21.71
N PHE A 9 24.04 -2.10 -20.45
CA PHE A 9 24.61 -0.83 -19.99
C PHE A 9 25.99 -0.99 -19.37
N GLY A 10 26.61 -2.18 -19.47
CA GLY A 10 27.92 -2.48 -18.90
C GLY A 10 27.89 -2.66 -17.39
N LYS A 11 26.73 -2.90 -16.79
CA LYS A 11 26.58 -3.15 -15.36
C LYS A 11 26.39 -4.64 -15.08
N ASP A 12 26.85 -5.10 -13.91
CA ASP A 12 26.58 -6.46 -13.46
C ASP A 12 25.10 -6.62 -13.08
N GLU A 13 24.50 -7.75 -13.40
CA GLU A 13 23.15 -8.10 -12.95
C GLU A 13 23.11 -8.29 -11.43
N MET A 14 21.97 -8.03 -10.81
CA MET A 14 21.76 -8.16 -9.38
C MET A 14 20.90 -9.37 -9.07
N GLU A 15 21.20 -10.08 -7.99
CA GLU A 15 20.40 -11.20 -7.49
C GLU A 15 20.15 -11.07 -5.99
N VAL A 16 18.92 -11.37 -5.58
CA VAL A 16 18.54 -11.59 -4.18
C VAL A 16 18.15 -13.04 -4.01
N LEU A 17 18.83 -13.72 -3.10
CA LEU A 17 18.68 -15.16 -2.86
C LEU A 17 18.33 -15.42 -1.38
N GLY A 18 17.66 -16.55 -1.13
CA GLY A 18 17.43 -17.03 0.24
C GLY A 18 16.49 -16.18 1.09
N THR A 19 15.66 -15.37 0.46
CA THR A 19 14.67 -14.55 1.15
C THR A 19 13.27 -15.18 1.03
N ASN A 20 12.41 -14.89 2.00
CA ASN A 20 10.97 -15.18 1.99
C ASN A 20 10.13 -13.92 1.71
N ALA A 21 10.74 -12.88 1.18
CA ALA A 21 10.03 -11.68 0.74
C ALA A 21 9.08 -11.98 -0.41
N LYS A 22 8.01 -11.20 -0.53
CA LYS A 22 7.07 -11.33 -1.64
C LYS A 22 7.76 -10.96 -2.96
N PRO A 23 7.36 -11.58 -4.09
CA PRO A 23 7.90 -11.24 -5.41
C PRO A 23 7.78 -9.74 -5.76
N SER A 24 6.67 -9.10 -5.40
CA SER A 24 6.47 -7.65 -5.56
C SER A 24 7.55 -6.83 -4.85
N ASP A 25 7.81 -7.15 -3.58
CA ASP A 25 8.78 -6.40 -2.77
C ASP A 25 10.21 -6.56 -3.30
N LEU A 26 10.51 -7.78 -3.79
CA LEU A 26 11.80 -8.05 -4.45
C LEU A 26 11.95 -7.31 -5.77
N ARG A 27 10.87 -7.25 -6.55
CA ARG A 27 10.85 -6.49 -7.80
C ARG A 27 11.15 -5.02 -7.53
N ASP A 28 10.40 -4.41 -6.61
CA ASP A 28 10.50 -2.99 -6.31
C ASP A 28 11.87 -2.65 -5.69
N PHE A 29 12.40 -3.53 -4.83
CA PHE A 29 13.73 -3.44 -4.28
C PHE A 29 14.82 -3.47 -5.37
N LEU A 30 14.80 -4.48 -6.24
CA LEU A 30 15.77 -4.62 -7.33
C LEU A 30 15.63 -3.50 -8.37
N ALA A 31 14.40 -3.09 -8.70
CA ALA A 31 14.15 -1.99 -9.62
C ALA A 31 14.73 -0.67 -9.10
N SER A 32 14.54 -0.37 -7.82
CA SER A 32 15.10 0.84 -7.20
C SER A 32 16.63 0.89 -7.25
N PHE A 33 17.31 -0.24 -7.01
CA PHE A 33 18.76 -0.29 -7.12
C PHE A 33 19.24 -0.26 -8.57
N ALA A 34 18.53 -0.91 -9.49
CA ALA A 34 18.83 -0.81 -10.91
C ALA A 34 18.72 0.63 -11.42
N SER A 35 17.64 1.35 -11.06
CA SER A 35 17.49 2.77 -11.38
C SER A 35 18.63 3.60 -10.79
N TYR A 36 18.94 3.43 -9.51
CA TYR A 36 20.04 4.15 -8.87
C TYR A 36 21.39 3.96 -9.58
N VAL A 37 21.71 2.71 -9.94
CA VAL A 37 22.97 2.37 -10.61
C VAL A 37 23.04 2.99 -12.01
N LEU A 38 21.92 2.97 -12.75
CA LEU A 38 21.85 3.54 -14.10
C LEU A 38 21.84 5.07 -14.08
N GLU A 39 21.04 5.69 -13.23
CA GLU A 39 20.93 7.16 -13.14
C GLU A 39 22.23 7.83 -12.69
N ASN A 40 22.95 7.18 -11.79
CA ASN A 40 24.17 7.77 -11.22
C ASN A 40 25.46 7.21 -11.82
N ASP A 41 25.36 6.33 -12.80
CA ASP A 41 26.51 5.61 -13.42
C ASP A 41 27.43 4.95 -12.40
N VAL A 42 26.84 4.34 -11.36
CA VAL A 42 27.59 3.73 -10.27
C VAL A 42 28.10 2.36 -10.66
N GLU A 43 29.34 2.04 -10.30
CA GLU A 43 29.87 0.67 -10.31
C GLU A 43 29.86 0.12 -8.88
N LEU A 44 29.18 -1.01 -8.68
CA LEU A 44 29.10 -1.69 -7.40
C LEU A 44 30.15 -2.82 -7.35
N HIS A 45 30.85 -2.91 -6.22
CA HIS A 45 31.95 -3.88 -6.06
C HIS A 45 31.68 -4.86 -4.91
N ASP A 46 32.37 -5.99 -4.98
CA ASP A 46 32.35 -7.00 -3.93
C ASP A 46 32.75 -6.42 -2.56
N GLY A 47 31.95 -6.70 -1.54
CA GLY A 47 32.14 -6.20 -0.18
C GLY A 47 31.62 -4.79 0.11
N GLU A 48 31.11 -4.08 -0.89
CA GLU A 48 30.43 -2.80 -0.68
C GLU A 48 29.02 -2.99 -0.08
N THR A 49 28.40 -1.90 0.27
CA THR A 49 27.00 -1.88 0.73
C THR A 49 26.19 -0.88 -0.07
N ILE A 50 24.97 -1.26 -0.41
CA ILE A 50 23.98 -0.40 -1.01
C ILE A 50 22.76 -0.31 -0.08
N GLY A 51 22.04 0.80 -0.08
CA GLY A 51 20.86 0.98 0.76
C GLY A 51 20.22 2.34 0.57
N PHE A 52 18.96 2.47 1.00
CA PHE A 52 18.19 3.70 0.86
C PHE A 52 18.46 4.70 1.99
N ALA A 53 18.99 4.23 3.13
CA ALA A 53 19.31 5.06 4.28
C ALA A 53 20.60 4.58 4.98
N ALA A 54 21.14 5.40 5.89
CA ALA A 54 22.40 5.11 6.58
C ALA A 54 22.33 3.83 7.45
N ASP A 55 21.18 3.44 7.87
CA ASP A 55 20.88 2.26 8.70
C ASP A 55 20.20 1.12 7.91
N ASP A 56 19.91 1.32 6.62
CA ASP A 56 19.39 0.34 5.68
C ASP A 56 20.48 0.00 4.66
N LYS A 57 21.38 -0.87 5.07
CA LYS A 57 22.54 -1.25 4.25
C LYS A 57 22.53 -2.72 3.94
N HIS A 58 22.59 -3.02 2.66
CA HIS A 58 22.65 -4.37 2.12
C HIS A 58 24.05 -4.65 1.61
N THR A 59 24.66 -5.71 2.11
CA THR A 59 25.99 -6.13 1.64
C THR A 59 25.91 -6.72 0.25
N ILE A 60 26.86 -6.34 -0.59
CA ILE A 60 27.02 -6.83 -1.95
C ILE A 60 28.10 -7.89 -1.98
N THR A 61 27.83 -9.02 -2.60
CA THR A 61 28.80 -10.08 -2.87
C THR A 61 28.80 -10.43 -4.35
N ARG A 62 29.93 -10.29 -5.01
CA ARG A 62 30.07 -10.63 -6.43
C ARG A 62 30.43 -12.10 -6.60
N SER A 63 29.54 -12.89 -7.24
CA SER A 63 29.76 -14.31 -7.44
C SER A 63 29.03 -14.81 -8.70
N PRO A 64 29.31 -16.04 -9.20
CA PRO A 64 28.57 -16.62 -10.31
C PRO A 64 27.06 -16.59 -10.11
N GLY A 65 26.32 -16.39 -11.20
CA GLY A 65 24.86 -16.40 -11.20
C GLY A 65 24.27 -17.69 -10.63
N VAL A 66 23.13 -17.60 -9.95
CA VAL A 66 22.38 -18.74 -9.42
C VAL A 66 21.06 -18.86 -10.16
N SER A 67 20.31 -17.78 -10.29
CA SER A 67 19.08 -17.70 -11.11
C SER A 67 19.40 -17.37 -12.57
N LEU A 68 20.55 -16.77 -12.82
CA LEU A 68 21.13 -16.48 -14.12
C LEU A 68 22.23 -17.49 -14.48
N PRO A 69 22.68 -17.57 -15.76
CA PRO A 69 23.76 -18.48 -16.16
C PRO A 69 25.00 -18.35 -15.28
N ALA A 70 25.59 -19.48 -14.86
CA ALA A 70 26.71 -19.51 -13.94
C ALA A 70 28.01 -18.88 -14.53
N GLU A 71 28.07 -18.70 -15.84
CA GLU A 71 29.15 -18.00 -16.53
C GLU A 71 29.06 -16.48 -16.30
N GLN A 72 27.89 -15.96 -15.97
CA GLN A 72 27.67 -14.55 -15.68
C GLN A 72 27.95 -14.29 -14.22
N MET A 73 28.80 -13.30 -13.94
CA MET A 73 28.98 -12.79 -12.56
C MET A 73 27.84 -11.87 -12.21
N THR A 74 27.31 -12.02 -11.02
CA THR A 74 26.21 -11.23 -10.51
C THR A 74 26.53 -10.63 -9.15
N LEU A 75 25.87 -9.52 -8.82
CA LEU A 75 25.92 -8.91 -7.50
C LEU A 75 24.81 -9.52 -6.63
N LYS A 76 25.20 -10.33 -5.66
CA LYS A 76 24.26 -10.85 -4.66
C LYS A 76 24.01 -9.77 -3.62
N ILE A 77 22.78 -9.33 -3.48
CA ILE A 77 22.39 -8.35 -2.47
C ILE A 77 21.67 -9.12 -1.36
N GLY A 78 22.17 -8.98 -0.14
CA GLY A 78 21.52 -9.55 1.04
C GLY A 78 20.26 -8.78 1.34
N TYR A 79 19.09 -9.38 1.10
CA TYR A 79 17.81 -8.81 1.44
C TYR A 79 17.16 -9.65 2.53
N GLU A 80 17.14 -9.12 3.73
CA GLU A 80 16.25 -9.63 4.77
C GLU A 80 15.03 -8.72 4.83
N PRO A 81 13.80 -9.27 4.66
CA PRO A 81 12.61 -8.46 4.89
C PRO A 81 12.71 -7.89 6.30
N ILE A 82 12.56 -6.60 6.41
CA ILE A 82 12.63 -5.91 7.69
C ILE A 82 11.58 -6.55 8.60
N LYS A 83 12.03 -7.21 9.66
CA LYS A 83 11.15 -7.65 10.74
C LYS A 83 10.81 -6.43 11.59
N GLY A 84 9.85 -5.68 11.14
CA GLY A 84 9.42 -4.43 11.78
C GLY A 84 8.89 -3.49 10.72
N ASP A 85 8.09 -2.54 11.12
CA ASP A 85 7.53 -1.52 10.25
C ASP A 85 8.54 -1.00 9.23
N PRO A 86 8.11 -0.80 7.97
CA PRO A 86 8.90 0.01 7.06
C PRO A 86 9.18 1.33 7.77
N LYS A 87 10.45 1.72 7.79
CA LYS A 87 10.86 2.98 8.38
C LYS A 87 9.98 4.11 7.84
N ASP A 88 9.68 5.05 8.71
CA ASP A 88 9.05 6.33 8.42
C ASP A 88 9.83 7.07 7.30
N GLY A 89 9.62 6.70 6.09
CA GLY A 89 10.19 7.32 4.90
C GLY A 89 9.14 7.32 3.82
N ASP A 90 8.76 8.47 3.45
CA ASP A 90 8.18 9.02 2.22
C ASP A 90 7.12 8.24 1.40
N ASP A 91 6.86 6.97 1.68
CA ASP A 91 5.82 6.16 1.01
C ASP A 91 4.48 6.15 1.77
N SER A 92 4.29 7.04 2.74
CA SER A 92 3.01 7.18 3.42
C SER A 92 2.05 7.94 2.53
N ILE A 93 1.07 7.25 1.98
CA ILE A 93 -0.04 7.93 1.29
C ILE A 93 -1.09 8.39 2.30
N GLY A 94 -1.61 9.59 2.09
CA GLY A 94 -2.87 10.02 2.69
C GLY A 94 -3.97 9.13 2.13
N MET A 95 -4.67 8.42 3.02
CA MET A 95 -5.78 7.57 2.62
C MET A 95 -7.10 8.32 2.66
N ASP A 96 -7.28 9.10 3.72
CA ASP A 96 -8.49 9.88 3.93
C ASP A 96 -8.22 11.10 4.82
N ASP A 97 -8.93 12.18 4.53
CA ASP A 97 -8.91 13.41 5.30
C ASP A 97 -10.34 13.89 5.53
N VAL A 98 -10.73 13.92 6.80
CA VAL A 98 -12.07 14.29 7.20
C VAL A 98 -12.49 15.69 6.76
N SER A 99 -11.54 16.58 6.48
CA SER A 99 -11.83 17.96 6.07
C SER A 99 -12.75 18.02 4.85
N TYR A 100 -12.56 17.15 3.86
CA TYR A 100 -13.42 17.06 2.67
C TYR A 100 -14.87 16.71 3.00
N HIS A 101 -15.07 15.82 3.98
CA HIS A 101 -16.39 15.37 4.41
C HIS A 101 -17.09 16.42 5.27
N ILE A 102 -16.33 17.12 6.13
CA ILE A 102 -16.84 18.22 6.94
C ILE A 102 -17.22 19.41 6.04
N GLU A 103 -16.37 19.76 5.08
CA GLU A 103 -16.67 20.81 4.09
C GLU A 103 -17.97 20.50 3.33
N SER A 104 -18.16 19.25 2.89
CA SER A 104 -19.43 18.82 2.27
C SER A 104 -20.64 18.99 3.20
N ILE A 105 -20.50 18.69 4.49
CA ILE A 105 -21.59 18.91 5.47
C ILE A 105 -21.92 20.40 5.61
N GLU A 106 -20.90 21.23 5.73
CA GLU A 106 -21.05 22.68 5.93
C GLU A 106 -21.56 23.38 4.68
N GLU A 107 -20.94 23.18 3.52
CA GLU A 107 -21.35 23.81 2.27
C GLU A 107 -22.77 23.45 1.80
N LYS A 108 -23.14 22.18 2.04
CA LYS A 108 -24.47 21.68 1.69
C LYS A 108 -25.50 21.87 2.80
N GLU A 109 -25.10 22.48 3.93
CA GLU A 109 -25.95 22.67 5.11
C GLU A 109 -26.69 21.39 5.53
N LEU A 110 -25.97 20.24 5.54
CA LEU A 110 -26.59 18.95 5.83
C LEU A 110 -27.03 18.88 7.31
N PRO A 111 -28.27 18.42 7.60
CA PRO A 111 -28.81 18.41 8.96
C PRO A 111 -28.31 17.21 9.78
N ILE A 112 -27.00 17.02 9.84
CA ILE A 112 -26.32 15.89 10.55
C ILE A 112 -25.19 16.42 11.42
N ASP A 113 -24.82 15.63 12.42
CA ASP A 113 -23.66 15.95 13.27
C ASP A 113 -22.37 15.78 12.46
N PRO A 114 -21.45 16.77 12.46
CA PRO A 114 -20.14 16.68 11.80
C PRO A 114 -19.31 15.45 12.19
N ILE A 115 -19.57 14.84 13.36
CA ILE A 115 -18.91 13.60 13.77
C ILE A 115 -19.22 12.42 12.82
N ASN A 116 -20.28 12.51 12.03
CA ASN A 116 -20.60 11.48 11.03
C ASN A 116 -19.60 11.41 9.89
N ALA A 117 -18.87 12.49 9.64
CA ALA A 117 -17.76 12.52 8.69
C ALA A 117 -16.68 11.46 8.97
N TYR A 118 -16.56 11.04 10.21
CA TYR A 118 -15.58 10.05 10.66
C TYR A 118 -16.07 8.60 10.63
N ASN A 119 -17.33 8.34 10.30
CA ASN A 119 -17.95 7.03 10.45
C ASN A 119 -17.20 5.94 9.67
N HIS A 120 -16.97 6.15 8.38
CA HIS A 120 -16.31 5.19 7.51
C HIS A 120 -14.85 4.99 7.88
N MET A 121 -14.15 6.06 8.24
CA MET A 121 -12.76 5.99 8.72
C MET A 121 -12.66 5.14 9.99
N ALA A 122 -13.57 5.34 10.94
CA ALA A 122 -13.62 4.59 12.20
C ALA A 122 -13.90 3.09 11.97
N ILE A 123 -14.74 2.75 11.00
CA ILE A 123 -15.03 1.36 10.61
C ILE A 123 -13.76 0.68 10.10
N TYR A 124 -13.06 1.30 9.15
CA TYR A 124 -11.85 0.74 8.57
C TYR A 124 -10.74 0.59 9.62
N LEU A 125 -10.50 1.63 10.40
CA LEU A 125 -9.50 1.62 11.47
C LEU A 125 -9.79 0.52 12.50
N ARG A 126 -11.06 0.38 12.94
CA ARG A 126 -11.46 -0.69 13.87
C ARG A 126 -11.17 -2.07 13.30
N TRP A 127 -11.55 -2.31 12.03
CA TRP A 127 -11.29 -3.58 11.37
C TRP A 127 -9.78 -3.89 11.33
N CYS A 128 -8.95 -2.91 10.98
CA CYS A 128 -7.49 -3.07 10.98
C CYS A 128 -6.92 -3.37 12.38
N MET A 129 -7.45 -2.74 13.44
CA MET A 129 -7.06 -3.03 14.83
C MET A 129 -7.41 -4.45 15.23
N GLU A 130 -8.62 -4.92 14.91
CA GLU A 130 -9.10 -6.28 15.22
C GLU A 130 -8.32 -7.37 14.46
N HIS A 131 -7.72 -7.03 13.31
CA HIS A 131 -6.97 -7.97 12.44
C HIS A 131 -5.44 -7.86 12.56
N ASP A 132 -4.93 -7.23 13.64
CA ASP A 132 -3.48 -7.10 13.88
C ASP A 132 -2.70 -6.40 12.74
N LEU A 133 -3.33 -5.44 12.07
CA LEU A 133 -2.75 -4.73 10.94
C LEU A 133 -2.13 -3.38 11.30
N MET A 134 -2.11 -3.03 12.60
CA MET A 134 -1.53 -1.77 13.06
C MET A 134 -0.01 -1.83 13.11
N GLY A 135 0.64 -0.71 12.79
CA GLY A 135 2.09 -0.57 12.78
C GLY A 135 2.70 -0.48 14.19
N GLY A 136 3.99 -0.83 14.31
CA GLY A 136 4.68 -0.86 15.60
C GLY A 136 4.73 0.50 16.28
N LYS A 137 4.91 1.59 15.53
CA LYS A 137 4.87 2.95 16.07
C LYS A 137 3.48 3.28 16.62
N PHE A 138 2.44 3.01 15.85
CA PHE A 138 1.07 3.18 16.29
C PHE A 138 0.77 2.38 17.57
N LEU A 139 1.20 1.12 17.61
CA LEU A 139 1.02 0.27 18.80
C LEU A 139 1.79 0.78 20.03
N ALA A 140 2.96 1.38 19.82
CA ALA A 140 3.74 1.97 20.91
C ALA A 140 3.06 3.22 21.50
N GLU A 141 2.41 4.02 20.67
CA GLU A 141 1.75 5.27 21.06
C GLU A 141 0.30 5.04 21.53
N HIS A 142 -0.44 4.15 20.85
CA HIS A 142 -1.88 3.95 21.02
C HIS A 142 -2.29 2.49 21.31
N GLY A 143 -1.37 1.65 21.77
CA GLY A 143 -1.64 0.22 22.03
C GLY A 143 -2.76 -0.03 23.07
N GLU A 144 -2.97 0.90 24.00
CA GLU A 144 -4.09 0.81 24.96
C GLU A 144 -5.45 0.89 24.27
N VAL A 145 -5.60 1.77 23.27
CA VAL A 145 -6.83 1.92 22.49
C VAL A 145 -7.08 0.65 21.67
N VAL A 146 -6.04 0.09 21.04
CA VAL A 146 -6.15 -1.18 20.30
C VAL A 146 -6.63 -2.31 21.20
N ASN A 147 -6.06 -2.41 22.41
CA ASN A 147 -6.48 -3.44 23.38
C ASN A 147 -7.93 -3.22 23.86
N GLN A 148 -8.36 -1.98 24.05
CA GLN A 148 -9.74 -1.64 24.43
C GLN A 148 -10.71 -2.04 23.30
N VAL A 149 -10.40 -1.69 22.05
CA VAL A 149 -11.21 -2.06 20.89
C VAL A 149 -11.36 -3.57 20.76
N LYS A 150 -10.28 -4.32 20.96
CA LYS A 150 -10.33 -5.80 20.91
C LYS A 150 -11.12 -6.43 22.06
N ALA A 151 -11.07 -5.81 23.25
CA ALA A 151 -11.75 -6.34 24.45
C ALA A 151 -13.23 -5.95 24.50
N ASP A 152 -13.57 -4.72 24.15
CA ASP A 152 -14.93 -4.17 24.21
C ASP A 152 -15.07 -3.05 23.16
N PRO A 153 -15.30 -3.42 21.91
CA PRO A 153 -15.36 -2.47 20.81
C PRO A 153 -16.49 -1.45 20.92
N GLY A 154 -17.55 -1.75 21.66
CA GLY A 154 -18.69 -0.85 21.87
C GLY A 154 -18.39 0.33 22.81
N ASN A 155 -17.30 0.28 23.58
CA ASN A 155 -16.93 1.31 24.56
C ASN A 155 -15.94 2.34 24.03
N THR A 156 -15.39 2.16 22.84
CA THR A 156 -14.40 3.07 22.24
C THR A 156 -14.97 3.77 21.02
N ASP A 157 -15.22 5.07 21.13
CA ASP A 157 -15.62 5.86 19.95
C ASP A 157 -14.40 6.25 19.15
N LEU A 158 -14.07 5.42 18.13
CA LEU A 158 -12.93 5.68 17.25
C LEU A 158 -13.09 6.94 16.38
N ARG A 159 -14.29 7.49 16.23
CA ARG A 159 -14.49 8.77 15.53
C ARG A 159 -13.85 9.91 16.35
N THR A 160 -14.07 9.92 17.64
CA THR A 160 -13.44 10.85 18.56
C THR A 160 -11.92 10.65 18.61
N PHE A 161 -11.47 9.39 18.64
CA PHE A 161 -10.04 9.06 18.57
C PHE A 161 -9.37 9.58 17.29
N ILE A 162 -9.97 9.37 16.12
CA ILE A 162 -9.44 9.89 14.84
C ILE A 162 -9.39 11.42 14.87
N ARG A 163 -10.41 12.07 15.41
CA ARG A 163 -10.45 13.53 15.51
C ARG A 163 -9.35 14.10 16.40
N GLU A 164 -9.14 13.50 17.57
CA GLU A 164 -8.31 14.07 18.65
C GLU A 164 -6.85 13.62 18.55
N GLU A 165 -6.62 12.35 18.20
CA GLU A 165 -5.28 11.75 18.23
C GLU A 165 -4.67 11.62 16.83
N LEU A 166 -5.50 11.47 15.77
CA LEU A 166 -5.04 11.35 14.38
C LEU A 166 -5.31 12.62 13.55
N PHE A 167 -5.75 13.69 14.20
CA PHE A 167 -6.00 15.00 13.56
C PHE A 167 -6.94 14.92 12.34
N GLY A 168 -7.88 13.98 12.35
CA GLY A 168 -8.86 13.80 11.28
C GLY A 168 -8.34 13.07 10.05
N CYS A 169 -7.14 12.51 10.07
CA CYS A 169 -6.53 11.88 8.90
C CYS A 169 -6.24 10.40 9.12
N LEU A 170 -6.36 9.60 8.05
CA LEU A 170 -5.80 8.26 7.98
C LEU A 170 -4.65 8.24 6.98
N PHE A 171 -3.54 7.68 7.38
CA PHE A 171 -2.35 7.49 6.55
C PHE A 171 -1.97 6.02 6.51
N SER A 172 -1.43 5.57 5.40
CA SER A 172 -0.94 4.19 5.29
C SER A 172 0.17 3.85 6.29
N ALA A 173 0.91 4.86 6.79
CA ALA A 173 1.91 4.71 7.84
C ALA A 173 1.36 4.25 9.22
N LEU A 174 0.05 4.35 9.46
CA LEU A 174 -0.57 3.84 10.69
C LEU A 174 -0.52 2.30 10.77
N PHE A 175 -0.37 1.63 9.64
CA PHE A 175 -0.48 0.19 9.50
C PHE A 175 0.89 -0.49 9.37
N ASN A 176 0.95 -1.77 9.74
CA ASN A 176 2.09 -2.62 9.43
C ASN A 176 2.19 -2.90 7.92
N GLN A 177 3.24 -3.56 7.48
CA GLN A 177 3.48 -3.81 6.05
C GLN A 177 2.27 -4.43 5.33
N LYS A 178 1.62 -5.43 5.95
CA LYS A 178 0.45 -6.10 5.38
C LYS A 178 -0.76 -5.16 5.31
N GLY A 179 -1.02 -4.43 6.39
CA GLY A 179 -2.11 -3.45 6.45
C GLY A 179 -1.89 -2.30 5.48
N ARG A 180 -0.64 -1.82 5.33
CA ARG A 180 -0.26 -0.80 4.36
C ARG A 180 -0.50 -1.26 2.92
N ALA A 181 -0.04 -2.46 2.56
CA ALA A 181 -0.24 -3.01 1.23
C ALA A 181 -1.74 -3.21 0.90
N PHE A 182 -2.52 -3.67 1.88
CA PHE A 182 -3.96 -3.76 1.70
C PHE A 182 -4.64 -2.39 1.61
N ALA A 183 -4.21 -1.39 2.39
CA ALA A 183 -4.71 -0.04 2.29
C ALA A 183 -4.47 0.58 0.91
N HIS A 184 -3.27 0.41 0.35
CA HIS A 184 -2.97 0.84 -1.02
C HIS A 184 -3.87 0.17 -2.06
N TYR A 185 -4.15 -1.13 -1.89
CA TYR A 185 -5.02 -1.88 -2.80
C TYR A 185 -6.49 -1.47 -2.70
N TYR A 186 -6.99 -1.27 -1.47
CA TYR A 186 -8.43 -1.15 -1.22
C TYR A 186 -8.89 0.28 -0.95
N TYR A 187 -8.03 1.13 -0.39
CA TYR A 187 -8.35 2.54 -0.11
C TYR A 187 -7.73 3.51 -1.13
N GLY A 188 -6.78 3.05 -1.93
CA GLY A 188 -6.11 3.86 -2.95
C GLY A 188 -6.96 4.05 -4.21
N GLU A 189 -6.52 4.94 -5.07
CA GLU A 189 -7.14 5.24 -6.36
C GLU A 189 -6.81 4.16 -7.39
N ASN A 190 -7.45 3.02 -7.33
CA ASN A 190 -7.28 1.93 -8.29
C ASN A 190 -8.63 1.53 -8.91
N ASP A 191 -8.55 0.93 -10.09
CA ASP A 191 -9.71 0.54 -10.91
C ASP A 191 -10.59 -0.56 -10.28
N ALA A 192 -10.23 -1.15 -9.14
CA ALA A 192 -11.01 -2.19 -8.47
C ALA A 192 -10.54 -2.45 -7.03
N PRO A 193 -11.27 -3.25 -6.30
CA PRO A 193 -12.34 -2.82 -5.44
C PRO A 193 -11.89 -1.66 -4.54
N TYR A 194 -12.75 -0.68 -4.36
CA TYR A 194 -12.43 0.59 -3.73
C TYR A 194 -13.32 0.82 -2.50
N TYR A 195 -12.72 1.07 -1.34
CA TYR A 195 -13.44 1.18 -0.08
C TYR A 195 -14.55 2.25 -0.09
N PRO A 196 -14.32 3.46 -0.58
CA PRO A 196 -15.41 4.45 -0.70
C PRO A 196 -16.59 3.98 -1.56
N ALA A 197 -16.35 3.18 -2.60
CA ALA A 197 -17.45 2.62 -3.40
C ALA A 197 -18.26 1.58 -2.61
N ASP A 198 -17.61 0.74 -1.80
CA ASP A 198 -18.32 -0.22 -0.94
C ASP A 198 -19.14 0.50 0.15
N ILE A 199 -18.67 1.64 0.69
CA ILE A 199 -19.41 2.51 1.60
C ILE A 199 -20.64 3.08 0.91
N ASP A 200 -20.51 3.55 -0.31
CA ASP A 200 -21.61 4.11 -1.10
C ASP A 200 -22.64 3.05 -1.50
N ASP A 201 -22.18 1.87 -1.88
CA ASP A 201 -23.02 0.69 -2.11
C ASP A 201 -23.81 0.28 -0.86
N TYR A 202 -23.18 0.37 0.32
CA TYR A 202 -23.90 0.15 1.57
C TYR A 202 -24.98 1.20 1.79
N ALA A 203 -24.70 2.48 1.55
CA ALA A 203 -25.69 3.55 1.64
C ALA A 203 -26.87 3.33 0.69
N LEU A 204 -26.58 2.93 -0.55
CA LEU A 204 -27.62 2.58 -1.54
C LEU A 204 -28.51 1.43 -1.06
N LYS A 205 -27.93 0.39 -0.49
CA LYS A 205 -28.67 -0.76 0.07
C LYS A 205 -29.48 -0.36 1.31
N TYR A 206 -28.92 0.48 2.17
CA TYR A 206 -29.54 0.92 3.42
C TYR A 206 -30.77 1.79 3.19
N PHE A 207 -30.69 2.79 2.33
CA PHE A 207 -31.77 3.72 2.04
C PHE A 207 -32.69 3.26 0.91
N GLY A 208 -32.23 2.34 0.09
CA GLY A 208 -32.90 1.93 -1.15
C GLY A 208 -32.76 2.98 -2.28
N PRO A 209 -32.87 2.55 -3.57
CA PRO A 209 -32.55 3.40 -4.72
C PRO A 209 -33.32 4.72 -4.76
N SER A 210 -34.60 4.71 -4.45
CA SER A 210 -35.43 5.92 -4.55
C SER A 210 -35.03 7.01 -3.56
N ARG A 211 -34.68 6.64 -2.32
CA ARG A 211 -34.27 7.59 -1.30
C ARG A 211 -32.81 7.99 -1.47
N TYR A 212 -31.95 7.05 -1.78
CA TYR A 212 -30.54 7.29 -2.03
C TYR A 212 -30.31 8.37 -3.12
N HIS A 213 -31.06 8.31 -4.23
CA HIS A 213 -30.99 9.30 -5.32
C HIS A 213 -31.89 10.53 -5.09
N SER A 214 -32.46 10.69 -3.91
CA SER A 214 -33.26 11.87 -3.60
C SER A 214 -32.37 13.09 -3.28
N ASN A 215 -32.95 14.28 -3.38
CA ASN A 215 -32.23 15.52 -3.01
C ASN A 215 -32.03 15.64 -1.48
N GLU A 216 -32.58 14.73 -0.66
CA GLU A 216 -32.42 14.74 0.78
C GLU A 216 -30.95 14.67 1.21
N PHE A 217 -30.16 13.86 0.51
CA PHE A 217 -28.77 13.61 0.86
C PHE A 217 -27.78 14.49 0.10
N GLN A 218 -28.20 15.21 -0.93
CA GLN A 218 -27.33 16.04 -1.77
C GLN A 218 -26.05 15.27 -2.24
N GLN A 219 -26.22 13.99 -2.57
CA GLN A 219 -25.16 13.04 -2.97
C GLN A 219 -24.22 12.57 -1.84
N GLU A 220 -24.56 12.88 -0.58
CA GLU A 220 -23.76 12.48 0.60
C GLU A 220 -24.50 11.46 1.47
N ALA A 221 -25.17 10.50 0.84
CA ALA A 221 -26.03 9.53 1.56
C ALA A 221 -25.27 8.73 2.62
N TYR A 222 -23.99 8.41 2.39
CA TYR A 222 -23.15 7.66 3.33
C TYR A 222 -22.96 8.38 4.69
N LEU A 223 -22.97 9.72 4.72
CA LEU A 223 -22.86 10.51 5.95
C LEU A 223 -24.10 10.41 6.84
N PHE A 224 -25.24 10.01 6.29
CA PHE A 224 -26.51 9.89 7.03
C PHE A 224 -26.70 8.50 7.65
N ILE A 225 -25.79 7.58 7.43
CA ILE A 225 -25.90 6.23 8.02
C ILE A 225 -25.59 6.32 9.51
N PRO A 226 -26.49 5.79 10.37
CA PRO A 226 -26.22 5.73 11.80
C PRO A 226 -24.94 4.90 12.09
N PHE A 227 -24.06 5.46 12.91
CA PHE A 227 -22.88 4.75 13.37
C PHE A 227 -23.26 3.77 14.48
N ASP A 228 -23.53 2.54 14.10
CA ASP A 228 -23.93 1.48 15.02
C ASP A 228 -23.19 0.16 14.71
N GLU A 229 -23.33 -0.81 15.60
CA GLU A 229 -22.68 -2.11 15.46
C GLU A 229 -23.13 -2.87 14.21
N LYS A 230 -24.36 -2.68 13.78
CA LYS A 230 -24.86 -3.32 12.55
C LYS A 230 -24.15 -2.78 11.31
N TYR A 231 -23.93 -1.48 11.26
CA TYR A 231 -23.17 -0.86 10.18
C TYR A 231 -21.74 -1.42 10.17
N TYR A 232 -21.07 -1.40 11.34
CA TYR A 232 -19.74 -1.97 11.46
C TYR A 232 -19.71 -3.43 10.99
N GLN A 233 -20.55 -4.30 11.53
CA GLN A 233 -20.53 -5.73 11.21
C GLN A 233 -20.75 -6.01 9.72
N THR A 234 -21.61 -5.23 9.06
CA THR A 234 -21.84 -5.40 7.63
C THR A 234 -20.62 -4.97 6.81
N MET A 235 -20.04 -3.82 7.14
CA MET A 235 -18.84 -3.36 6.44
C MET A 235 -17.61 -4.21 6.75
N ALA A 236 -17.48 -4.69 8.00
CA ALA A 236 -16.40 -5.61 8.37
C ALA A 236 -16.41 -6.89 7.52
N GLN A 237 -17.59 -7.43 7.20
CA GLN A 237 -17.70 -8.57 6.29
C GLN A 237 -17.26 -8.22 4.86
N VAL A 238 -17.63 -7.05 4.37
CA VAL A 238 -17.19 -6.58 3.05
C VAL A 238 -15.65 -6.39 3.01
N ILE A 239 -15.09 -5.74 4.03
CA ILE A 239 -13.64 -5.54 4.13
C ILE A 239 -12.92 -6.90 4.19
N GLU A 240 -13.44 -7.85 4.98
CA GLU A 240 -12.89 -9.21 5.09
C GLU A 240 -12.91 -9.93 3.75
N GLU A 241 -14.02 -9.88 3.00
CA GLU A 241 -14.10 -10.47 1.66
C GLU A 241 -13.07 -9.84 0.70
N ARG A 242 -12.89 -8.51 0.75
CA ARG A 242 -11.86 -7.82 -0.05
C ARG A 242 -10.46 -8.22 0.36
N PHE A 243 -10.21 -8.35 1.66
CA PHE A 243 -8.91 -8.75 2.18
C PHE A 243 -8.54 -10.19 1.81
N VAL A 244 -9.47 -11.13 1.95
CA VAL A 244 -9.27 -12.53 1.53
C VAL A 244 -9.03 -12.60 0.02
N ASN A 245 -9.88 -11.96 -0.77
CA ASN A 245 -9.72 -11.93 -2.23
C ASN A 245 -8.39 -11.31 -2.64
N TRP A 246 -7.95 -10.24 -1.96
CA TRP A 246 -6.64 -9.63 -2.19
C TRP A 246 -5.49 -10.59 -1.86
N GLN A 247 -5.62 -11.38 -0.79
CA GLN A 247 -4.61 -12.37 -0.42
C GLN A 247 -4.58 -13.60 -1.34
N GLU A 248 -5.75 -13.97 -1.88
CA GLU A 248 -5.93 -15.09 -2.81
C GLU A 248 -5.67 -14.70 -4.27
N GLN A 249 -5.59 -13.41 -4.56
CA GLN A 249 -5.04 -13.00 -5.84
C GLN A 249 -3.61 -13.56 -5.85
N ASP A 250 -3.44 -14.75 -6.44
CA ASP A 250 -2.22 -15.05 -7.12
C ASP A 250 -2.01 -13.81 -7.99
N PHE A 251 -1.03 -13.01 -7.62
CA PHE A 251 -0.43 -12.14 -8.60
C PHE A 251 0.05 -13.14 -9.62
N ASP A 252 -0.79 -13.39 -10.61
CA ASP A 252 -0.40 -14.13 -11.78
C ASP A 252 0.95 -13.50 -12.12
N GLU A 253 1.99 -14.30 -12.02
CA GLU A 253 3.27 -13.98 -12.60
C GLU A 253 3.00 -13.94 -14.11
N ASP A 254 2.14 -13.03 -14.53
CA ASP A 254 2.18 -12.50 -15.86
C ASP A 254 3.60 -11.93 -15.94
N THR A 255 4.46 -12.82 -16.35
CA THR A 255 5.79 -12.52 -16.81
C THR A 255 5.66 -11.30 -17.69
N LEU A 256 5.89 -10.11 -17.08
CA LEU A 256 6.11 -8.92 -17.88
C LEU A 256 7.17 -9.35 -18.88
N GLU A 257 6.79 -9.40 -20.16
CA GLU A 257 7.75 -9.71 -21.21
C GLU A 257 8.96 -8.80 -20.98
N PRO A 258 10.21 -9.30 -21.10
CA PRO A 258 11.40 -8.50 -20.88
C PRO A 258 11.38 -7.15 -21.61
N SER A 259 10.64 -7.06 -22.72
CA SER A 259 10.36 -5.83 -23.47
C SER A 259 9.49 -4.82 -22.72
N GLU A 260 8.56 -5.27 -21.86
CA GLU A 260 7.67 -4.38 -21.09
C GLU A 260 8.41 -3.82 -19.87
N VAL A 261 9.26 -4.63 -19.23
CA VAL A 261 10.14 -4.16 -18.14
C VAL A 261 11.14 -3.14 -18.67
N ALA A 262 11.76 -3.41 -19.82
CA ALA A 262 12.68 -2.48 -20.47
C ALA A 262 11.96 -1.18 -20.88
N HIS A 263 10.71 -1.26 -21.34
CA HIS A 263 9.92 -0.09 -21.72
C HIS A 263 9.54 0.75 -20.51
N ALA A 264 9.12 0.13 -19.41
CA ALA A 264 8.80 0.81 -18.16
C ALA A 264 10.03 1.51 -17.55
N ILE A 265 11.20 0.84 -17.56
CA ILE A 265 12.46 1.45 -17.10
C ILE A 265 12.84 2.64 -18.01
N MET A 266 12.65 2.52 -19.31
CA MET A 266 12.99 3.59 -20.26
C MET A 266 12.03 4.77 -20.22
N GLU A 267 10.74 4.52 -19.99
CA GLU A 267 9.74 5.55 -19.79
C GLU A 267 10.01 6.33 -18.48
N TYR A 268 10.41 5.63 -17.43
CA TYR A 268 10.79 6.24 -16.16
C TYR A 268 12.09 7.07 -16.25
N LEU A 269 13.06 6.63 -17.08
CA LEU A 269 14.35 7.31 -17.23
C LEU A 269 14.31 8.45 -18.28
N ASP A 270 13.13 8.75 -18.88
CA ASP A 270 12.98 9.75 -19.95
C ASP A 270 14.09 9.65 -21.03
N CYS A 271 14.54 8.41 -21.27
CA CYS A 271 15.58 8.11 -22.25
C CYS A 271 15.01 8.04 -23.65
N GLU A 272 15.27 9.06 -24.49
CA GLU A 272 15.11 8.97 -25.95
C GLU A 272 16.11 7.96 -26.57
N CYS A 273 16.02 6.69 -26.17
CA CYS A 273 16.78 5.63 -26.82
C CYS A 273 16.01 5.07 -28.01
N THR A 274 16.31 5.55 -29.19
CA THR A 274 15.61 5.20 -30.43
C THR A 274 16.13 3.93 -31.10
N TYR A 275 16.84 3.02 -30.41
CA TYR A 275 17.37 1.83 -31.07
C TYR A 275 17.44 0.59 -30.15
N PHE A 276 16.48 -0.28 -30.29
CA PHE A 276 16.66 -1.71 -30.02
C PHE A 276 16.75 -2.44 -31.37
N PRO A 277 17.84 -3.17 -31.67
CA PRO A 277 17.83 -4.09 -32.77
C PRO A 277 16.80 -5.18 -32.47
N SER A 278 15.84 -5.38 -33.36
CA SER A 278 14.93 -6.52 -33.27
C SER A 278 15.78 -7.80 -33.19
N MET A 279 15.66 -8.53 -32.10
CA MET A 279 16.11 -9.93 -32.05
C MET A 279 15.13 -10.76 -32.90
N ALA A 280 15.25 -10.64 -34.20
CA ALA A 280 14.70 -11.57 -35.17
C ALA A 280 15.83 -11.91 -36.10
N ASP A 281 16.55 -12.98 -35.79
CA ASP A 281 16.99 -14.05 -36.68
C ASP A 281 17.70 -15.16 -35.86
#